data_5ffdbe9cf8a5a42e6ec53d475a0c6080
#
_entry.id   5ffdbe9cf8a5a42e6ec53d475a0c6080
#
_cell.length_a   1.000
_cell.length_b   1.000
_cell.length_c   1.000
_cell.angle_alpha   90.00
_cell.angle_beta   90.00
_cell.angle_gamma   90.00
#
_symmetry.space_group_name_H-M   'P 1'
#
loop_
_entity.id
_entity.type
_entity.pdbx_description
1 polymer ?
#
loop_
_entity_poly.entity_id
_entity_poly.type
_entity_poly.pdbx_seq_one_letter_code
_entity_poly.pdbx_strand_id
1 'polypeptide(L)' 'MQRTDQEETHMYEVDARGLSCPEPLMMVSDALKSHPGEKLKVLVSEPHSRTNIEKFVKSRGLTMLVKETGSEFELTIEG' A
#
# COMPACT_ATOMS: atom_id res chain seq x y z
N MET A 1 -0.09 10.37 22.98
CA MET A 1 0.15 10.33 22.45
C MET A 1 0.27 10.43 21.50
N GLN A 2 -0.03 10.56 21.38
CA GLN A 2 0.08 10.58 20.60
C GLN A 2 0.14 10.86 19.72
N ARG A 3 -0.06 10.98 19.51
CA ARG A 3 0.01 11.28 18.70
C ARG A 3 0.15 12.02 17.84
N THR A 4 -0.04 12.28 17.85
CA THR A 4 0.04 13.43 17.21
C THR A 4 0.71 13.49 15.95
N ASP A 5 1.71 12.95 15.82
CA ASP A 5 2.43 12.95 14.63
C ASP A 5 1.70 12.33 13.56
N GLN A 6 0.80 11.54 13.82
CA GLN A 6 0.16 10.92 12.78
C GLN A 6 -0.68 11.83 12.03
N GLU A 7 -1.12 12.88 12.56
CA GLU A 7 -1.98 13.66 11.81
C GLU A 7 -1.35 14.34 10.70
N GLU A 8 -0.09 14.58 10.73
CA GLU A 8 0.48 15.27 9.65
C GLU A 8 0.66 14.43 8.48
N THR A 9 0.81 13.16 8.63
CA THR A 9 1.09 12.33 7.49
C THR A 9 -0.15 11.91 6.79
N HIS A 10 -1.24 11.69 7.51
CA HIS A 10 -2.46 11.19 6.90
C HIS A 10 -2.14 10.00 6.00
N MET A 11 -1.23 9.15 6.45
CA MET A 11 -0.80 7.98 5.70
C MET A 11 -1.21 6.74 6.45
N TYR A 12 -1.90 5.83 5.78
CA TYR A 12 -2.31 4.58 6.38
C TYR A 12 -1.36 3.48 5.92
N GLU A 13 -0.81 2.74 6.85
CA GLU A 13 0.17 1.73 6.52
C GLU A 13 -0.46 0.35 6.53
N VAL A 14 -0.17 -0.43 5.48
CA VAL A 14 -0.66 -1.80 5.34
C VAL A 14 0.56 -2.70 5.28
N ASP A 15 0.69 -3.60 6.24
CA ASP A 15 1.82 -4.52 6.28
C ASP A 15 1.36 -5.88 5.73
N ALA A 16 1.71 -6.16 4.49
CA ALA A 16 1.33 -7.40 3.84
C ALA A 16 2.54 -8.27 3.56
N ARG A 17 3.62 -8.06 4.32
CA ARG A 17 4.81 -8.88 4.14
C ARG A 17 4.53 -10.31 4.55
N GLY A 18 5.10 -11.25 3.82
CA GLY A 18 4.92 -12.66 4.11
C GLY A 18 3.62 -13.25 3.60
N LEU A 19 2.75 -12.41 3.03
CA LEU A 19 1.50 -12.89 2.48
C LEU A 19 1.62 -13.07 0.99
N SER A 20 0.83 -13.98 0.44
CA SER A 20 0.84 -14.21 -0.99
C SER A 20 -0.51 -13.84 -1.58
N CYS A 21 -0.49 -13.64 -2.90
CA CYS A 21 -1.68 -13.29 -3.65
C CYS A 21 -2.79 -14.28 -3.37
N PRO A 22 -4.03 -13.84 -3.16
CA PRO A 22 -4.51 -12.49 -3.40
C PRO A 22 -4.61 -11.63 -2.14
N GLU A 23 -4.07 -12.06 -1.02
CA GLU A 23 -4.26 -11.36 0.23
C GLU A 23 -3.73 -9.94 0.24
N PRO A 24 -2.49 -9.68 -0.24
CA PRO A 24 -2.03 -8.29 -0.25
C PRO A 24 -2.94 -7.39 -1.07
N LEU A 25 -3.43 -7.89 -2.21
CA LEU A 25 -4.30 -7.09 -3.05
C LEU A 25 -5.61 -6.80 -2.35
N MET A 26 -6.15 -7.78 -1.64
CA MET A 26 -7.40 -7.57 -0.92
C MET A 26 -7.22 -6.55 0.20
N MET A 27 -6.07 -6.57 0.88
CA MET A 27 -5.81 -5.61 1.93
C MET A 27 -5.73 -4.19 1.37
N VAL A 28 -5.10 -4.03 0.22
CA VAL A 28 -5.02 -2.72 -0.42
C VAL A 28 -6.41 -2.24 -0.84
N SER A 29 -7.20 -3.13 -1.40
CA SER A 29 -8.55 -2.78 -1.82
C SER A 29 -9.38 -2.33 -0.63
N ASP A 30 -9.29 -3.05 0.48
CA ASP A 30 -10.05 -2.68 1.68
C ASP A 30 -9.55 -1.36 2.25
N ALA A 31 -8.24 -1.14 2.23
CA ALA A 31 -7.69 0.10 2.75
C ALA A 31 -8.15 1.29 1.93
N LEU A 32 -8.21 1.12 0.61
CA LEU A 32 -8.67 2.21 -0.25
C LEU A 32 -10.13 2.56 0.02
N LYS A 33 -10.93 1.56 0.34
CA LYS A 33 -12.33 1.81 0.66
C LYS A 33 -12.48 2.48 2.02
N SER A 34 -11.66 2.07 2.97
CA SER A 34 -11.78 2.59 4.34
C SER A 34 -11.12 3.94 4.50
N HIS A 35 -10.15 4.25 3.68
CA HIS A 35 -9.38 5.49 3.81
C HIS A 35 -9.33 6.23 2.48
N PRO A 36 -10.48 6.66 1.97
CA PRO A 36 -10.50 7.34 0.67
C PRO A 36 -9.78 8.67 0.76
N GLY A 37 -8.96 8.95 -0.25
CA GLY A 37 -8.24 10.20 -0.29
C GLY A 37 -6.98 10.22 0.53
N GLU A 38 -6.69 9.16 1.26
CA GLU A 38 -5.49 9.11 2.07
C GLU A 38 -4.37 8.40 1.32
N LYS A 39 -3.16 8.78 1.64
CA LYS A 39 -1.99 8.11 1.08
C LYS A 39 -1.81 6.77 1.78
N LEU A 40 -1.54 5.73 1.00
CA LEU A 40 -1.31 4.40 1.56
C LEU A 40 0.15 4.02 1.40
N LYS A 41 0.69 3.41 2.44
CA LYS A 41 2.02 2.83 2.40
C LYS A 41 1.85 1.33 2.58
N VAL A 42 2.20 0.55 1.57
CA VAL A 42 2.00 -0.89 1.59
C VAL A 42 3.33 -1.59 1.56
N LEU A 43 3.51 -2.54 2.45
CA LEU A 43 4.74 -3.31 2.51
C LEU A 43 4.45 -4.73 2.02
N VAL A 44 5.20 -5.18 1.02
CA VAL A 44 5.07 -6.54 0.51
C VAL A 44 6.45 -7.13 0.33
N SER A 45 6.53 -8.45 0.35
CA SER A 45 7.81 -9.11 0.19
C SER A 45 7.88 -9.95 -1.07
N GLU A 46 6.81 -10.02 -1.84
CA GLU A 46 6.79 -10.83 -3.06
C GLU A 46 6.63 -9.98 -4.29
N PRO A 47 7.46 -10.22 -5.34
CA PRO A 47 7.34 -9.44 -6.57
C PRO A 47 5.98 -9.57 -7.22
N HIS A 48 5.34 -10.73 -7.14
CA HIS A 48 4.02 -10.91 -7.73
C HIS A 48 3.00 -10.02 -7.05
N SER A 49 3.10 -9.88 -5.73
CA SER A 49 2.18 -9.00 -5.01
C SER A 49 2.36 -7.57 -5.45
N ARG A 50 3.61 -7.14 -5.62
CA ARG A 50 3.88 -5.79 -6.10
C ARG A 50 3.25 -5.55 -7.46
N THR A 51 3.42 -6.50 -8.37
CA THR A 51 2.90 -6.35 -9.72
C THR A 51 1.38 -6.32 -9.73
N ASN A 52 0.75 -7.18 -8.93
CA ASN A 52 -0.70 -7.22 -8.89
C ASN A 52 -1.28 -5.94 -8.31
N ILE A 53 -0.64 -5.42 -7.27
CA ILE A 53 -1.10 -4.18 -6.67
C ILE A 53 -0.93 -3.03 -7.65
N GLU A 54 0.18 -3.03 -8.38
CA GLU A 54 0.42 -1.97 -9.35
C GLU A 54 -0.68 -1.94 -10.42
N LYS A 55 -1.06 -3.10 -10.93
CA LYS A 55 -2.11 -3.16 -11.94
C LYS A 55 -3.43 -2.67 -11.36
N PHE A 56 -3.72 -3.07 -10.13
CA PHE A 56 -4.97 -2.67 -9.50
C PHE A 56 -5.01 -1.15 -9.29
N VAL A 57 -3.91 -0.58 -8.82
CA VAL A 57 -3.83 0.85 -8.56
C VAL A 57 -4.02 1.63 -9.86
N LYS A 58 -3.36 1.19 -10.93
CA LYS A 58 -3.50 1.87 -12.21
C LYS A 58 -4.92 1.78 -12.73
N SER A 59 -5.58 0.65 -12.52
CA SER A 59 -6.94 0.50 -13.00
C SER A 59 -7.91 1.42 -12.29
N ARG A 60 -7.51 1.92 -11.11
CA ARG A 60 -8.33 2.86 -10.36
C ARG A 60 -7.93 4.30 -10.60
N GLY A 61 -6.99 4.55 -11.50
CA GLY A 61 -6.58 5.90 -11.79
C GLY A 61 -5.67 6.50 -10.74
N LEU A 62 -5.07 5.67 -9.90
CA LEU A 62 -4.18 6.12 -8.84
C LEU A 62 -2.73 6.00 -9.27
N THR A 63 -1.83 6.65 -8.53
CA THR A 63 -0.41 6.53 -8.80
C THR A 63 0.26 5.73 -7.70
N MET A 64 1.35 5.09 -8.04
CA MET A 64 2.08 4.27 -7.09
C MET A 64 3.57 4.47 -7.28
N LEU A 65 4.27 4.66 -6.17
CA LEU A 65 5.72 4.73 -6.15
C LEU A 65 6.23 3.47 -5.47
N VAL A 66 7.31 2.91 -6.00
CA VAL A 66 7.89 1.67 -5.47
C VAL A 66 9.28 1.96 -4.96
N LYS A 67 9.56 1.51 -3.74
CA LYS A 67 10.89 1.60 -3.17
C LYS A 67 11.30 0.21 -2.74
N GLU A 68 12.43 -0.27 -3.23
CA GLU A 68 12.94 -1.57 -2.85
C GLU A 68 13.86 -1.41 -1.64
N THR A 69 13.62 -2.23 -0.62
CA THR A 69 14.47 -2.21 0.56
C THR A 69 14.87 -3.64 0.85
N GLY A 70 16.06 -4.02 0.43
CA GLY A 70 16.50 -5.38 0.57
C GLY A 70 15.64 -6.31 -0.25
N SER A 71 14.97 -7.24 0.40
CA SER A 71 14.12 -8.18 -0.31
C SER A 71 12.65 -7.79 -0.24
N GLU A 72 12.36 -6.57 0.21
CA GLU A 72 10.99 -6.14 0.36
C GLU A 72 10.70 -4.92 -0.50
N PHE A 73 9.43 -4.65 -0.70
CA PHE A 73 8.99 -3.51 -1.49
C PHE A 73 8.09 -2.63 -0.66
N GLU A 74 8.33 -1.34 -0.73
CA GLU A 74 7.48 -0.35 -0.07
C GLU A 74 6.73 0.39 -1.16
N LEU A 75 5.42 0.28 -1.16
CA LEU A 75 4.58 0.87 -2.20
C LEU A 75 3.83 2.05 -1.61
N THR A 76 3.96 3.22 -2.23
CA THR A 76 3.23 4.40 -1.79
C THR A 76 2.17 4.70 -2.85
N ILE A 77 0.91 4.67 -2.43
CA ILE A 77 -0.23 4.83 -3.32
C ILE A 77 -0.92 6.16 -3.03
N GLU A 78 -1.10 6.96 -4.06
CA GLU A 78 -1.76 8.25 -3.92
C GLU A 78 -2.84 8.38 -4.96
N GLY A 79 -3.92 9.06 -4.58
CA GLY A 79 -5.03 9.27 -5.47
C GLY A 79 -4.98 10.54 -6.29
#